data_42638f647e556b7bf4d169c378a90229
#
_entry.id   42638f647e556b7bf4d169c378a90229
#
_cell.length_a   1.000
_cell.length_b   1.000
_cell.length_c   1.000
_cell.angle_alpha   90.00
_cell.angle_beta   90.00
_cell.angle_gamma   90.00
#
_symmetry.space_group_name_H-M   'P 1'
#
loop_
_entity.id
_entity.type
_entity.pdbx_description
1 polymer ?
#
loop_
_entity_poly.entity_id
_entity_poly.type
_entity_poly.pdbx_seq_one_letter_code
_entity_poly.pdbx_strand_id
1 'polypeptide(L)'
;MVEYGGVRFLLLVCYDLRFPVWSRCRGDYDAILCCASWPAPRREVWRTLLRARAIENQCYAAGANRVGDDPAARYAGDSALVDFKGRTMAEAGGGERILTGVFDTGALAAFREKFPAWRDADEFVLK
;
A
#
# COMPACT_ATOMS: atom_id res chain seq x y z
N MET A 1 0.77 2.95 13.71
CA MET A 1 1.06 4.09 12.81
C MET A 1 2.33 4.78 13.26
N VAL A 2 3.06 5.38 12.32
CA VAL A 2 4.26 6.19 12.60
C VAL A 2 4.20 7.46 11.76
N GLU A 3 4.87 8.52 12.22
CA GLU A 3 5.03 9.75 11.45
C GLU A 3 6.52 9.99 11.17
N TYR A 4 6.84 10.31 9.93
CA TYR A 4 8.20 10.63 9.52
C TYR A 4 8.18 11.64 8.37
N GLY A 5 8.97 12.69 8.48
CA GLY A 5 9.08 13.73 7.44
C GLY A 5 7.76 14.41 7.07
N GLY A 6 6.83 14.55 8.03
CA GLY A 6 5.50 15.14 7.80
C GLY A 6 4.51 14.22 7.07
N VAL A 7 4.83 12.93 6.92
CA VAL A 7 3.95 11.90 6.36
C VAL A 7 3.58 10.90 7.45
N ARG A 8 2.28 10.60 7.55
CA ARG A 8 1.75 9.58 8.48
C ARG A 8 1.64 8.25 7.76
N PHE A 9 2.24 7.22 8.32
CA PHE A 9 2.31 5.88 7.73
C PHE A 9 1.51 4.87 8.53
N LEU A 10 0.68 4.08 7.85
CA LEU A 10 0.17 2.81 8.34
C LEU A 10 1.16 1.71 7.96
N LEU A 11 1.63 0.95 8.95
CA LEU A 11 2.54 -0.18 8.71
C LEU A 11 1.74 -1.48 8.64
N LEU A 12 1.90 -2.23 7.56
CA LEU A 12 1.32 -3.55 7.33
C LEU A 12 2.43 -4.57 7.08
N VAL A 13 2.19 -5.81 7.49
CA VAL A 13 3.11 -6.91 7.24
C VAL A 13 2.40 -8.00 6.44
N CYS A 14 2.86 -8.20 5.20
CA CYS A 14 2.53 -9.34 4.35
C CYS A 14 1.02 -9.63 4.28
N TYR A 15 0.55 -10.61 5.04
CA TYR A 15 -0.82 -11.10 5.04
C TYR A 15 -1.86 -10.06 5.46
N ASP A 16 -1.47 -9.03 6.25
CA ASP A 16 -2.34 -7.92 6.65
C ASP A 16 -2.97 -7.21 5.45
N LEU A 17 -2.25 -7.20 4.31
CA LEU A 17 -2.72 -6.60 3.06
C LEU A 17 -4.07 -7.19 2.57
N ARG A 18 -4.45 -8.39 3.03
CA ARG A 18 -5.72 -9.05 2.67
C ARG A 18 -6.94 -8.52 3.41
N PHE A 19 -6.73 -7.78 4.48
CA PHE A 19 -7.79 -7.41 5.42
C PHE A 19 -8.09 -5.90 5.36
N PRO A 20 -9.01 -5.45 4.46
CA PRO A 20 -9.27 -4.02 4.24
C PRO A 20 -9.82 -3.31 5.48
N VAL A 21 -10.55 -4.02 6.32
CA VAL A 21 -11.17 -3.46 7.52
C VAL A 21 -10.13 -2.88 8.49
N TRP A 22 -8.99 -3.58 8.65
CA TRP A 22 -7.89 -3.16 9.52
C TRP A 22 -7.10 -1.96 8.99
N SER A 23 -7.10 -1.77 7.68
CA SER A 23 -6.39 -0.68 7.00
C SER A 23 -7.29 0.47 6.58
N ARG A 24 -8.56 0.48 7.03
CA ARG A 24 -9.51 1.54 6.67
C ARG A 24 -9.02 2.91 7.14
N CYS A 25 -8.77 3.81 6.19
CA CYS A 25 -8.37 5.18 6.46
C CYS A 25 -9.56 6.03 6.88
N ARG A 26 -9.41 6.74 7.97
CA ARG A 26 -10.36 7.75 8.45
C ARG A 26 -9.75 9.17 8.41
N GLY A 27 -8.84 9.41 7.47
CA GLY A 27 -8.06 10.64 7.39
C GLY A 27 -6.86 10.67 8.35
N ASP A 28 -6.52 9.53 8.95
CA ASP A 28 -5.54 9.38 10.01
C ASP A 28 -4.13 8.99 9.51
N TYR A 29 -4.00 8.58 8.25
CA TYR A 29 -2.70 8.33 7.61
C TYR A 29 -2.68 8.77 6.14
N ASP A 30 -1.48 8.91 5.57
CA ASP A 30 -1.24 9.43 4.22
C ASP A 30 -0.66 8.35 3.28
N ALA A 31 0.02 7.35 3.86
CA ALA A 31 0.62 6.26 3.10
C ALA A 31 0.59 4.93 3.86
N ILE A 32 0.52 3.83 3.11
CA ILE A 32 0.72 2.47 3.61
C ILE A 32 2.14 2.03 3.26
N LEU A 33 2.87 1.47 4.25
CA LEU A 33 4.10 0.72 4.02
C LEU A 33 3.83 -0.75 4.32
N CYS A 34 4.02 -1.62 3.33
CA CYS A 34 3.82 -3.06 3.47
C CYS A 34 5.08 -3.82 3.09
N CYS A 35 5.69 -4.53 4.03
CA CYS A 35 6.77 -5.48 3.74
C CYS A 35 6.21 -6.91 3.67
N ALA A 36 6.73 -7.72 2.74
CA ALA A 36 6.20 -9.06 2.51
C ALA A 36 7.23 -10.06 1.98
N SER A 37 6.99 -11.33 2.30
CA SER A 37 7.48 -12.49 1.56
C SER A 37 6.28 -13.15 0.86
N TRP A 38 5.79 -12.49 -0.20
CA TRP A 38 4.57 -12.92 -0.90
C TRP A 38 4.90 -13.92 -2.01
N PRO A 39 4.41 -15.17 -1.93
CA PRO A 39 4.80 -16.23 -2.86
C PRO A 39 4.35 -15.99 -4.30
N ALA A 40 5.17 -16.39 -5.25
CA ALA A 40 4.97 -16.21 -6.68
C ALA A 40 3.63 -16.73 -7.23
N PRO A 41 3.05 -17.86 -6.77
CA PRO A 41 1.73 -18.31 -7.23
C PRO A 41 0.59 -17.33 -6.94
N ARG A 42 0.80 -16.40 -6.00
CA ARG A 42 -0.17 -15.37 -5.65
C ARG A 42 0.28 -13.96 -6.06
N ARG A 43 1.16 -13.86 -7.05
CA ARG A 43 1.74 -12.63 -7.57
C ARG A 43 0.68 -11.59 -7.92
N GLU A 44 -0.33 -11.96 -8.69
CA GLU A 44 -1.39 -11.04 -9.11
C GLU A 44 -2.23 -10.53 -7.92
N VAL A 45 -2.39 -11.36 -6.89
CA VAL A 45 -3.07 -10.94 -5.66
C VAL A 45 -2.29 -9.81 -4.95
N TRP A 46 -0.96 -9.93 -4.86
CA TRP A 46 -0.09 -8.90 -4.31
C TRP A 46 -0.26 -7.56 -5.05
N ARG A 47 -0.11 -7.60 -6.37
CA ARG A 47 -0.21 -6.42 -7.24
C ARG A 47 -1.57 -5.75 -7.15
N THR A 48 -2.62 -6.56 -7.18
CA THR A 48 -4.01 -6.08 -7.11
C THR A 48 -4.32 -5.46 -5.74
N LEU A 49 -3.98 -6.15 -4.66
CA LEU A 49 -4.30 -5.68 -3.32
C LEU A 49 -3.53 -4.41 -2.94
N LEU A 50 -2.27 -4.28 -3.33
CA LEU A 50 -1.51 -3.07 -3.06
C LEU A 50 -2.18 -1.84 -3.70
N ARG A 51 -2.62 -1.96 -4.95
CA ARG A 51 -3.37 -0.90 -5.64
C ARG A 51 -4.74 -0.65 -5.01
N ALA A 52 -5.46 -1.71 -4.67
CA ALA A 52 -6.78 -1.60 -4.04
C ALA A 52 -6.69 -0.81 -2.73
N ARG A 53 -5.69 -1.12 -1.88
CA ARG A 53 -5.47 -0.39 -0.63
C ARG A 53 -5.19 1.10 -0.84
N ALA A 54 -4.42 1.45 -1.86
CA ALA A 54 -4.17 2.85 -2.22
C ALA A 54 -5.44 3.57 -2.67
N ILE A 55 -6.24 2.94 -3.53
CA ILE A 55 -7.47 3.51 -4.08
C ILE A 55 -8.53 3.69 -3.00
N GLU A 56 -8.88 2.62 -2.30
CA GLU A 56 -10.00 2.61 -1.33
C GLU A 56 -9.75 3.51 -0.12
N ASN A 57 -8.48 3.70 0.25
CA ASN A 57 -8.07 4.53 1.37
C ASN A 57 -7.61 5.93 0.94
N GLN A 58 -7.64 6.21 -0.37
CA GLN A 58 -7.16 7.48 -0.93
C GLN A 58 -5.80 7.88 -0.34
N CYS A 59 -4.83 6.96 -0.39
CA CYS A 59 -3.49 7.13 0.18
C CYS A 59 -2.42 6.61 -0.77
N TYR A 60 -1.17 6.96 -0.54
CA TYR A 60 -0.05 6.31 -1.18
C TYR A 60 0.13 4.89 -0.65
N ALA A 61 0.73 3.99 -1.44
CA ALA A 61 1.14 2.68 -0.97
C ALA A 61 2.56 2.34 -1.46
N ALA A 62 3.40 1.89 -0.54
CA ALA A 62 4.72 1.34 -0.84
C ALA A 62 4.75 -0.12 -0.39
N GLY A 63 4.88 -1.03 -1.35
CA GLY A 63 5.01 -2.45 -1.11
C GLY A 63 6.42 -2.93 -1.38
N ALA A 64 7.11 -3.46 -0.37
CA ALA A 64 8.39 -4.11 -0.50
C ALA A 64 8.20 -5.63 -0.38
N ASN A 65 8.36 -6.36 -1.48
CA ASN A 65 8.21 -7.79 -1.52
C ASN A 65 9.53 -8.50 -1.85
N ARG A 66 9.76 -9.60 -1.17
CA ARG A 66 10.93 -10.46 -1.38
C ARG A 66 11.04 -10.95 -2.82
N VAL A 67 12.28 -11.10 -3.30
CA VAL A 67 12.65 -11.81 -4.53
C VAL A 67 13.44 -13.07 -4.20
N GLY A 68 13.56 -14.00 -5.17
CA GLY A 68 14.34 -15.23 -5.05
C GLY A 68 13.54 -16.39 -4.51
N ASP A 69 14.24 -17.43 -4.14
CA ASP A 69 13.68 -18.71 -3.76
C ASP A 69 14.15 -19.11 -2.36
N ASP A 70 13.36 -19.91 -1.67
CA ASP A 70 13.76 -20.69 -0.52
C ASP A 70 13.21 -22.13 -0.64
N PRO A 71 13.53 -23.07 0.27
CA PRO A 71 13.04 -24.44 0.16
C PRO A 71 11.53 -24.60 0.13
N ALA A 72 10.79 -23.61 0.62
CA ALA A 72 9.33 -23.65 0.74
C ALA A 72 8.60 -22.94 -0.41
N ALA A 73 9.22 -21.90 -1.01
CA ALA A 73 8.52 -21.06 -1.97
C ALA A 73 9.47 -20.25 -2.88
N ARG A 74 8.94 -19.89 -4.04
CA ARG A 74 9.49 -18.87 -4.93
C ARG A 74 8.79 -17.54 -4.71
N TYR A 75 9.54 -16.42 -4.79
CA TYR A 75 9.06 -15.06 -4.60
C TYR A 75 9.33 -14.21 -5.84
N ALA A 76 8.28 -13.62 -6.40
CA ALA A 76 8.33 -12.92 -7.68
C ALA A 76 8.73 -11.43 -7.56
N GLY A 77 8.90 -10.91 -6.36
CA GLY A 77 9.16 -9.48 -6.16
C GLY A 77 7.94 -8.62 -6.39
N ASP A 78 7.94 -7.83 -7.45
CA ASP A 78 6.92 -6.82 -7.76
C ASP A 78 6.74 -5.79 -6.62
N SER A 79 7.85 -5.40 -5.99
CA SER A 79 7.85 -4.22 -5.11
C SER A 79 7.42 -3.00 -5.92
N ALA A 80 6.56 -2.15 -5.36
CA ALA A 80 6.02 -1.02 -6.08
C ALA A 80 5.68 0.15 -5.17
N LEU A 81 5.71 1.36 -5.77
CA LEU A 81 5.14 2.58 -5.24
C LEU A 81 3.88 2.91 -6.03
N VAL A 82 2.78 3.17 -5.34
CA VAL A 82 1.47 3.42 -5.92
C VAL A 82 0.91 4.74 -5.38
N ASP A 83 0.35 5.57 -6.26
CA ASP A 83 -0.31 6.81 -5.86
C ASP A 83 -1.75 6.56 -5.33
N PHE A 84 -2.33 7.58 -4.74
CA PHE A 84 -3.69 7.57 -4.17
C PHE A 84 -4.82 7.39 -5.21
N LYS A 85 -4.50 7.29 -6.50
CA LYS A 85 -5.41 6.93 -7.59
C LYS A 85 -5.17 5.51 -8.12
N GLY A 86 -4.26 4.76 -7.49
CA GLY A 86 -3.89 3.41 -7.89
C GLY A 86 -2.92 3.33 -9.07
N ARG A 87 -2.30 4.45 -9.48
CA ARG A 87 -1.30 4.46 -10.54
C ARG A 87 0.04 4.03 -10.01
N THR A 88 0.73 3.17 -10.75
CA THR A 88 2.10 2.78 -10.42
C THR A 88 3.05 3.96 -10.66
N MET A 89 3.72 4.41 -9.60
CA MET A 89 4.75 5.45 -9.65
C MET A 89 6.12 4.86 -9.99
N ALA A 90 6.42 3.68 -9.42
CA ALA A 90 7.63 2.90 -9.68
C ALA A 90 7.37 1.42 -9.41
N GLU A 91 8.04 0.53 -10.13
CA GLU A 91 7.92 -0.92 -9.99
C GLU A 91 9.28 -1.60 -10.22
N ALA A 92 9.62 -2.57 -9.37
CA ALA A 92 10.87 -3.31 -9.45
C ALA A 92 10.81 -4.52 -10.40
N GLY A 93 9.62 -5.07 -10.63
CA GLY A 93 9.48 -6.36 -11.30
C GLY A 93 10.08 -7.51 -10.48
N GLY A 94 10.64 -8.49 -11.14
CA GLY A 94 11.17 -9.71 -10.50
C GLY A 94 12.62 -9.61 -9.99
N GLY A 95 13.24 -8.44 -10.04
CA GLY A 95 14.63 -8.23 -9.62
C GLY A 95 14.76 -7.46 -8.33
N GLU A 96 15.92 -7.59 -7.68
CA GLU A 96 16.30 -6.79 -6.53
C GLU A 96 16.63 -5.36 -6.97
N ARG A 97 15.90 -4.37 -6.44
CA ARG A 97 16.03 -2.96 -6.81
C ARG A 97 15.70 -2.04 -5.65
N ILE A 98 16.31 -0.85 -5.68
CA ILE A 98 15.88 0.30 -4.89
C ILE A 98 14.89 1.10 -5.75
N LEU A 99 13.70 1.36 -5.22
CA LEU A 99 12.71 2.25 -5.81
C LEU A 99 12.70 3.58 -5.05
N THR A 100 12.66 4.68 -5.78
CA THR A 100 12.50 6.02 -5.22
C THR A 100 11.26 6.68 -5.78
N GLY A 101 10.58 7.46 -4.95
CA GLY A 101 9.41 8.23 -5.33
C GLY A 101 9.13 9.34 -4.32
N VAL A 102 8.24 10.25 -4.68
CA VAL A 102 7.84 11.37 -3.81
C VAL A 102 6.39 11.18 -3.40
N PHE A 103 6.11 11.20 -2.12
CA PHE A 103 4.76 11.30 -1.59
C PHE A 103 4.41 12.77 -1.39
N ASP A 104 3.69 13.33 -2.36
CA ASP A 104 3.20 14.72 -2.33
C ASP A 104 1.94 14.80 -1.45
N THR A 105 2.13 15.18 -0.20
CA THR A 105 1.03 15.32 0.77
C THR A 105 0.07 16.46 0.42
N GLY A 106 0.54 17.48 -0.28
CA GLY A 106 -0.29 18.59 -0.77
C GLY A 106 -1.24 18.12 -1.87
N ALA A 107 -0.72 17.37 -2.85
CA ALA A 107 -1.56 16.76 -3.89
C ALA A 107 -2.58 15.76 -3.33
N LEU A 108 -2.19 14.98 -2.33
CA LEU A 108 -3.08 14.06 -1.62
C LEU A 108 -4.20 14.81 -0.91
N ALA A 109 -3.87 15.86 -0.16
CA ALA A 109 -4.84 16.69 0.56
C ALA A 109 -5.86 17.31 -0.40
N ALA A 110 -5.39 17.92 -1.49
CA ALA A 110 -6.24 18.51 -2.52
C ALA A 110 -7.17 17.46 -3.18
N PHE A 111 -6.67 16.25 -3.41
CA PHE A 111 -7.49 15.15 -3.95
C PHE A 111 -8.59 14.73 -2.97
N ARG A 112 -8.25 14.54 -1.69
CA ARG A 112 -9.21 14.17 -0.63
C ARG A 112 -10.26 15.24 -0.39
N GLU A 113 -9.91 16.51 -0.51
CA GLU A 113 -10.86 17.62 -0.39
C GLU A 113 -11.85 17.64 -1.57
N LYS A 114 -11.34 17.44 -2.79
CA LYS A 114 -12.17 17.42 -4.01
C LYS A 114 -13.09 16.19 -4.08
N PHE A 115 -12.67 15.06 -3.57
CA PHE A 115 -13.43 13.81 -3.55
C PHE A 115 -13.27 13.10 -2.20
N PRO A 116 -14.03 13.53 -1.18
CA PRO A 116 -13.87 13.07 0.19
C PRO A 116 -14.57 11.73 0.47
N ALA A 117 -14.35 10.69 -0.37
CA ALA A 117 -15.02 9.39 -0.28
C ALA A 117 -14.86 8.69 1.07
N TRP A 118 -13.77 8.96 1.79
CA TRP A 118 -13.55 8.42 3.13
C TRP A 118 -14.58 8.89 4.17
N ARG A 119 -15.26 10.03 3.94
CA ARG A 119 -16.31 10.57 4.82
C ARG A 119 -17.63 9.82 4.71
N ASP A 120 -17.83 9.09 3.59
CA ASP A 120 -19.05 8.31 3.34
C ASP A 120 -18.99 6.92 3.99
N ALA A 121 -17.89 6.63 4.68
CA ALA A 121 -17.70 5.35 5.34
C ALA A 121 -18.50 5.26 6.64
N ASP A 122 -19.28 4.20 6.79
CA ASP A 122 -19.98 3.88 8.02
C ASP A 122 -19.02 3.66 9.19
N GLU A 123 -19.45 4.02 10.39
CA GLU A 123 -18.76 3.66 11.61
C GLU A 123 -19.08 2.22 12.00
N PHE A 124 -18.08 1.47 12.41
CA PHE A 124 -18.24 0.11 12.90
C PHE A 124 -17.21 -0.21 13.98
N VAL A 125 -17.52 -1.19 14.80
CA VAL A 125 -16.65 -1.70 15.86
C VAL A 125 -16.31 -3.16 15.58
N LEU A 126 -15.04 -3.49 15.60
CA LEU A 126 -14.58 -4.88 15.57
C LEU A 126 -14.74 -5.47 16.97
N LYS A 127 -15.38 -6.65 17.05
CA LYS A 127 -15.59 -7.39 18.30
C LYS A 127 -14.49 -8.44 18.47
#